data_70eb32d94166804596c1eea47be8e96e
#
_entry.id   70eb32d94166804596c1eea47be8e96e
#
_cell.length_a   1.000
_cell.length_b   1.000
_cell.length_c   1.000
_cell.angle_alpha   90.00
_cell.angle_beta   90.00
_cell.angle_gamma   90.00
#
_symmetry.space_group_name_H-M   'P 1'
#
loop_
_entity.id
_entity.type
_entity.pdbx_description
1 polymer ?
#
loop_
_entity_poly.entity_id
_entity_poly.type
_entity_poly.pdbx_seq_one_letter_code
_entity_poly.pdbx_strand_id
1 'polypeptide(L)'
;MTVKSLPPETTELLQARLLGNFENGSPEWHELRNKPGVIGGSDIAAVAGLSPYESPFTKWAKKTKQIPDEIKPNISMRLGTKLESPILEIFAEDHPELEVFTTGTWANTQDEWARANPDGLYRTADGEWGIVEIKFSREYWYQVPEHYRAQVLWYMRVFGIKQAKLAALAGSTYQEYDIEWDDFESQTLYDSALRFRAHVESMEQPKWDGSANTLETVRAMNPNIEDGEVDLDELGVHYFNKLGEYETTEKELTELKSRVVQAMEGKKRGLVYGDHMISMRARGAGMPYIHHEKGKK
;
A
#
# COMPACT_ATOMS: atom_id res chain seq x y z
N MET A 1 -4.53 -29.98 5.82
CA MET A 1 -5.85 -29.59 6.42
C MET A 1 -6.61 -28.75 5.44
N THR A 2 -7.92 -28.65 5.56
CA THR A 2 -8.75 -27.90 4.60
C THR A 2 -9.13 -26.58 5.22
N VAL A 3 -9.03 -25.49 4.46
CA VAL A 3 -9.58 -24.18 4.86
C VAL A 3 -11.09 -24.33 5.07
N LYS A 4 -11.58 -23.85 6.20
CA LYS A 4 -13.00 -23.95 6.59
C LYS A 4 -13.71 -22.63 6.26
N SER A 5 -15.02 -22.66 6.08
CA SER A 5 -15.84 -21.46 6.18
C SER A 5 -16.12 -21.14 7.65
N LEU A 6 -16.20 -19.85 7.99
CA LEU A 6 -16.70 -19.48 9.32
C LEU A 6 -18.09 -20.06 9.55
N PRO A 7 -18.41 -20.54 10.78
CA PRO A 7 -19.75 -21.00 11.09
C PRO A 7 -20.79 -19.92 10.75
N PRO A 8 -21.93 -20.27 10.13
CA PRO A 8 -22.94 -19.29 9.70
C PRO A 8 -23.49 -18.40 10.83
N GLU A 9 -23.42 -18.90 12.07
CA GLU A 9 -23.83 -18.17 13.28
C GLU A 9 -22.80 -17.14 13.74
N THR A 10 -21.58 -17.13 13.16
CA THR A 10 -20.52 -16.19 13.52
C THR A 10 -20.83 -14.82 12.90
N THR A 11 -21.61 -14.01 13.58
CA THR A 11 -21.96 -12.65 13.15
C THR A 11 -21.09 -11.58 13.82
N GLU A 12 -20.46 -11.93 14.93
CA GLU A 12 -19.53 -11.07 15.67
C GLU A 12 -18.30 -11.88 16.08
N LEU A 13 -17.16 -11.26 16.04
CA LEU A 13 -15.89 -11.80 16.48
C LEU A 13 -15.08 -10.70 17.18
N LEU A 14 -14.85 -10.84 18.49
CA LEU A 14 -14.17 -9.87 19.31
C LEU A 14 -14.82 -8.46 19.17
N GLN A 15 -14.11 -7.51 18.56
CA GLN A 15 -14.57 -6.13 18.36
C GLN A 15 -15.16 -5.90 16.96
N ALA A 16 -15.39 -6.94 16.18
CA ALA A 16 -15.83 -6.82 14.79
C ALA A 16 -17.17 -7.55 14.56
N ARG A 17 -18.01 -6.95 13.71
CA ARG A 17 -19.29 -7.49 13.24
C ARG A 17 -19.17 -7.82 11.76
N LEU A 18 -19.56 -9.04 11.37
CA LEU A 18 -19.60 -9.47 9.98
C LEU A 18 -20.72 -8.72 9.22
N LEU A 19 -20.36 -8.09 8.11
CA LEU A 19 -21.30 -7.42 7.21
C LEU A 19 -21.82 -8.35 6.11
N GLY A 20 -21.02 -9.34 5.74
CA GLY A 20 -21.33 -10.34 4.75
C GLY A 20 -20.12 -10.86 3.99
N ASN A 21 -20.34 -11.89 3.20
CA ASN A 21 -19.34 -12.44 2.29
C ASN A 21 -19.67 -11.94 0.87
N PHE A 22 -18.90 -10.93 0.44
CA PHE A 22 -19.05 -10.30 -0.86
C PHE A 22 -17.91 -10.73 -1.77
N GLU A 23 -18.21 -11.06 -3.00
CA GLU A 23 -17.19 -11.33 -4.00
C GLU A 23 -16.38 -10.05 -4.27
N ASN A 24 -15.05 -10.15 -4.24
CA ASN A 24 -14.16 -9.03 -4.53
C ASN A 24 -14.47 -8.43 -5.91
N GLY A 25 -14.77 -7.13 -5.94
CA GLY A 25 -15.12 -6.40 -7.15
C GLY A 25 -16.62 -6.47 -7.52
N SER A 26 -17.50 -7.13 -6.72
CA SER A 26 -18.95 -7.06 -6.92
C SER A 26 -19.49 -5.65 -6.65
N PRO A 27 -20.65 -5.28 -7.22
CA PRO A 27 -21.28 -3.98 -6.95
C PRO A 27 -21.52 -3.73 -5.46
N GLU A 28 -21.95 -4.74 -4.73
CA GLU A 28 -22.24 -4.69 -3.29
C GLU A 28 -20.95 -4.46 -2.47
N TRP A 29 -19.85 -5.14 -2.86
CA TRP A 29 -18.54 -4.93 -2.27
C TRP A 29 -18.04 -3.50 -2.50
N HIS A 30 -18.17 -2.98 -3.72
CA HIS A 30 -17.82 -1.60 -4.05
C HIS A 30 -18.68 -0.60 -3.29
N GLU A 31 -20.00 -0.83 -3.17
CA GLU A 31 -20.89 0.05 -2.41
C GLU A 31 -20.47 0.17 -0.94
N LEU A 32 -20.17 -0.95 -0.29
CA LEU A 32 -19.73 -0.96 1.10
C LEU A 32 -18.39 -0.26 1.31
N ARG A 33 -17.46 -0.48 0.39
CA ARG A 33 -16.10 0.07 0.47
C ARG A 33 -16.06 1.56 0.14
N ASN A 34 -16.84 2.01 -0.81
CA ASN A 34 -16.76 3.36 -1.37
C ASN A 34 -17.68 4.36 -0.65
N LYS A 35 -18.33 3.98 0.44
CA LYS A 35 -19.08 4.94 1.26
C LYS A 35 -18.15 6.05 1.75
N PRO A 36 -18.56 7.33 1.65
CA PRO A 36 -17.79 8.44 2.22
C PRO A 36 -17.44 8.17 3.68
N GLY A 37 -16.23 8.47 4.09
CA GLY A 37 -15.76 8.28 5.46
C GLY A 37 -15.51 6.83 5.89
N VAL A 38 -15.85 5.82 5.09
CA VAL A 38 -15.46 4.43 5.36
C VAL A 38 -14.01 4.21 4.97
N ILE A 39 -13.23 3.59 5.85
CA ILE A 39 -11.81 3.28 5.64
C ILE A 39 -11.61 1.78 5.82
N GLY A 40 -11.16 1.12 4.77
CA GLY A 40 -10.75 -0.28 4.76
C GLY A 40 -9.22 -0.45 4.91
N GLY A 41 -8.77 -1.68 5.15
CA GLY A 41 -7.35 -1.95 5.26
C GLY A 41 -6.54 -1.62 4.02
N SER A 42 -7.11 -1.76 2.83
CA SER A 42 -6.47 -1.33 1.58
C SER A 42 -6.40 0.19 1.40
N ASP A 43 -7.20 0.96 2.16
CA ASP A 43 -7.19 2.42 2.11
C ASP A 43 -6.19 3.03 3.08
N ILE A 44 -5.94 2.35 4.22
CA ILE A 44 -5.20 2.94 5.35
C ILE A 44 -3.77 3.35 5.00
N ALA A 45 -3.09 2.57 4.16
CA ALA A 45 -1.75 2.92 3.72
C ALA A 45 -1.72 4.23 2.92
N ALA A 46 -2.70 4.44 2.02
CA ALA A 46 -2.84 5.70 1.28
C ALA A 46 -3.22 6.86 2.21
N VAL A 47 -4.16 6.63 3.12
CA VAL A 47 -4.62 7.61 4.12
C VAL A 47 -3.48 8.07 5.05
N ALA A 48 -2.60 7.16 5.43
CA ALA A 48 -1.44 7.44 6.27
C ALA A 48 -0.20 7.96 5.49
N GLY A 49 -0.27 8.07 4.16
CA GLY A 49 0.86 8.48 3.32
C GLY A 49 1.96 7.44 3.17
N LEU A 50 1.67 6.17 3.46
CA LEU A 50 2.61 5.03 3.37
C LEU A 50 2.51 4.28 2.04
N SER A 51 1.47 4.54 1.24
CA SER A 51 1.26 3.84 -0.04
C SER A 51 2.19 4.38 -1.13
N PRO A 52 2.91 3.49 -1.85
CA PRO A 52 3.66 3.90 -3.02
C PRO A 52 2.77 4.12 -4.27
N TYR A 53 1.48 3.77 -4.19
CA TYR A 53 0.56 3.75 -5.32
C TYR A 53 -0.45 4.87 -5.30
N GLU A 54 -0.76 5.43 -4.13
CA GLU A 54 -1.83 6.40 -3.98
C GLU A 54 -1.55 7.34 -2.81
N SER A 55 -1.70 8.65 -3.01
CA SER A 55 -1.52 9.66 -1.96
C SER A 55 -2.80 9.87 -1.14
N PRO A 56 -2.71 10.48 0.06
CA PRO A 56 -3.89 10.90 0.81
C PRO A 56 -4.81 11.82 0.00
N PHE A 57 -4.24 12.73 -0.78
CA PHE A 57 -5.00 13.62 -1.66
C PHE A 57 -5.75 12.86 -2.74
N THR A 58 -5.10 11.92 -3.42
CA THR A 58 -5.72 11.08 -4.45
C THR A 58 -6.86 10.25 -3.85
N LYS A 59 -6.65 9.65 -2.66
CA LYS A 59 -7.69 8.91 -1.96
C LYS A 59 -8.89 9.79 -1.59
N TRP A 60 -8.63 11.00 -1.11
CA TRP A 60 -9.68 11.98 -0.81
C TRP A 60 -10.48 12.35 -2.07
N ALA A 61 -9.81 12.66 -3.18
CA ALA A 61 -10.46 13.03 -4.43
C ALA A 61 -11.40 11.91 -4.95
N LYS A 62 -11.01 10.65 -4.79
CA LYS A 62 -11.86 9.49 -5.11
C LYS A 62 -13.04 9.36 -4.14
N LYS A 63 -12.78 9.40 -2.83
CA LYS A 63 -13.84 9.26 -1.80
C LYS A 63 -14.87 10.41 -1.86
N THR A 64 -14.47 11.60 -2.30
CA THR A 64 -15.35 12.76 -2.50
C THR A 64 -15.88 12.89 -3.93
N LYS A 65 -15.60 11.91 -4.79
CA LYS A 65 -16.06 11.85 -6.20
C LYS A 65 -15.57 13.03 -7.07
N GLN A 66 -14.45 13.64 -6.71
CA GLN A 66 -13.80 14.66 -7.56
C GLN A 66 -13.17 14.03 -8.81
N ILE A 67 -12.76 12.77 -8.71
CA ILE A 67 -12.29 11.95 -9.83
C ILE A 67 -12.94 10.55 -9.74
N PRO A 68 -13.04 9.82 -10.85
CA PRO A 68 -13.50 8.44 -10.85
C PRO A 68 -12.59 7.54 -9.99
N ASP A 69 -13.18 6.60 -9.24
CA ASP A 69 -12.44 5.54 -8.52
C ASP A 69 -12.40 4.25 -9.35
N GLU A 70 -12.06 4.39 -10.62
CA GLU A 70 -11.93 3.26 -11.53
C GLU A 70 -10.49 2.75 -11.55
N ILE A 71 -10.30 1.52 -11.08
CA ILE A 71 -9.02 0.81 -11.20
C ILE A 71 -9.16 -0.23 -12.31
N LYS A 72 -8.40 -0.08 -13.38
CA LYS A 72 -8.24 -1.14 -14.38
C LYS A 72 -7.23 -2.16 -13.86
N PRO A 73 -7.67 -3.38 -13.48
CA PRO A 73 -6.76 -4.36 -12.88
C PRO A 73 -5.65 -4.74 -13.87
N ASN A 74 -4.41 -4.55 -13.48
CA ASN A 74 -3.26 -5.04 -14.22
C ASN A 74 -3.06 -6.56 -13.97
N ILE A 75 -2.12 -7.16 -14.71
CA ILE A 75 -1.88 -8.61 -14.62
C ILE A 75 -1.46 -9.05 -13.21
N SER A 76 -0.70 -8.25 -12.47
CA SER A 76 -0.27 -8.59 -11.11
C SER A 76 -1.46 -8.59 -10.15
N MET A 77 -2.36 -7.62 -10.24
CA MET A 77 -3.60 -7.57 -9.45
C MET A 77 -4.49 -8.79 -9.74
N ARG A 78 -4.67 -9.12 -11.03
CA ARG A 78 -5.46 -10.29 -11.45
C ARG A 78 -4.86 -11.61 -10.96
N LEU A 79 -3.54 -11.74 -10.97
CA LEU A 79 -2.84 -12.91 -10.43
C LEU A 79 -2.97 -12.95 -8.91
N GLY A 80 -2.82 -11.80 -8.23
CA GLY A 80 -3.03 -11.70 -6.78
C GLY A 80 -4.37 -12.31 -6.38
N THR A 81 -5.47 -11.79 -6.92
CA THR A 81 -6.82 -12.29 -6.61
C THR A 81 -6.99 -13.79 -6.93
N LYS A 82 -6.39 -14.28 -8.02
CA LYS A 82 -6.50 -15.71 -8.37
C LYS A 82 -5.66 -16.63 -7.49
N LEU A 83 -4.63 -16.12 -6.86
CA LEU A 83 -3.71 -16.89 -6.03
C LEU A 83 -4.04 -16.81 -4.52
N GLU A 84 -4.97 -15.96 -4.11
CA GLU A 84 -5.39 -15.82 -2.71
C GLU A 84 -5.80 -17.16 -2.10
N SER A 85 -6.76 -17.87 -2.71
CA SER A 85 -7.24 -19.16 -2.20
C SER A 85 -6.16 -20.26 -2.21
N PRO A 86 -5.43 -20.51 -3.31
CA PRO A 86 -4.33 -21.48 -3.28
C PRO A 86 -3.24 -21.20 -2.25
N ILE A 87 -2.88 -19.93 -2.04
CA ILE A 87 -1.87 -19.57 -1.04
C ILE A 87 -2.42 -19.77 0.38
N LEU A 88 -3.69 -19.46 0.62
CA LEU A 88 -4.34 -19.71 1.91
C LEU A 88 -4.44 -21.22 2.20
N GLU A 89 -4.65 -22.04 1.18
CA GLU A 89 -4.63 -23.51 1.31
C GLU A 89 -3.24 -24.03 1.69
N ILE A 90 -2.18 -23.54 1.04
CA ILE A 90 -0.78 -23.86 1.38
C ILE A 90 -0.49 -23.45 2.83
N PHE A 91 -0.89 -22.25 3.23
CA PHE A 91 -0.75 -21.78 4.61
C PHE A 91 -1.43 -22.75 5.61
N ALA A 92 -2.65 -23.20 5.30
CA ALA A 92 -3.37 -24.14 6.17
C ALA A 92 -2.75 -25.54 6.19
N GLU A 93 -2.09 -25.98 5.12
CA GLU A 93 -1.34 -27.25 5.07
C GLU A 93 -0.07 -27.18 5.90
N ASP A 94 0.65 -26.06 5.86
CA ASP A 94 1.90 -25.85 6.58
C ASP A 94 1.67 -25.61 8.08
N HIS A 95 0.44 -25.22 8.50
CA HIS A 95 0.04 -24.98 9.89
C HIS A 95 -1.07 -25.93 10.38
N PRO A 96 -0.80 -27.24 10.48
CA PRO A 96 -1.81 -28.23 10.91
C PRO A 96 -2.32 -28.01 12.33
N GLU A 97 -1.62 -27.24 13.14
CA GLU A 97 -2.00 -26.85 14.51
C GLU A 97 -3.05 -25.74 14.54
N LEU A 98 -3.28 -25.04 13.42
CA LEU A 98 -4.23 -23.94 13.32
C LEU A 98 -5.53 -24.37 12.64
N GLU A 99 -6.64 -23.85 13.10
CA GLU A 99 -7.88 -23.89 12.32
C GLU A 99 -7.95 -22.65 11.45
N VAL A 100 -7.90 -22.80 10.12
CA VAL A 100 -7.90 -21.69 9.16
C VAL A 100 -9.28 -21.55 8.53
N PHE A 101 -9.75 -20.31 8.41
CA PHE A 101 -11.09 -19.97 7.92
C PHE A 101 -11.03 -18.94 6.81
N THR A 102 -11.84 -19.13 5.76
CA THR A 102 -12.22 -18.03 4.87
C THR A 102 -13.14 -17.07 5.62
N THR A 103 -13.12 -15.80 5.22
CA THR A 103 -13.90 -14.77 5.92
C THR A 103 -14.45 -13.75 4.92
N GLY A 104 -15.15 -12.75 5.41
CA GLY A 104 -15.80 -11.72 4.61
C GLY A 104 -15.44 -10.32 5.04
N THR A 105 -16.35 -9.39 4.79
CA THR A 105 -16.19 -7.97 5.14
C THR A 105 -16.71 -7.72 6.55
N TRP A 106 -15.92 -7.05 7.35
CA TRP A 106 -16.19 -6.75 8.76
C TRP A 106 -16.17 -5.26 9.03
N ALA A 107 -16.89 -4.85 10.08
CA ALA A 107 -16.84 -3.52 10.65
C ALA A 107 -16.47 -3.62 12.13
N ASN A 108 -15.68 -2.68 12.63
CA ASN A 108 -15.51 -2.55 14.07
C ASN A 108 -16.86 -2.17 14.71
N THR A 109 -17.16 -2.71 15.87
CA THR A 109 -18.48 -2.53 16.54
C THR A 109 -18.67 -1.15 17.14
N GLN A 110 -17.59 -0.44 17.48
CA GLN A 110 -17.62 0.93 18.00
C GLN A 110 -17.44 1.95 16.89
N ASP A 111 -16.49 1.68 15.99
CA ASP A 111 -16.15 2.52 14.85
C ASP A 111 -16.63 1.87 13.55
N GLU A 112 -17.94 1.86 13.31
CA GLU A 112 -18.54 1.17 12.14
C GLU A 112 -17.98 1.61 10.78
N TRP A 113 -17.30 2.75 10.71
CA TRP A 113 -16.62 3.24 9.54
C TRP A 113 -15.28 2.52 9.28
N ALA A 114 -14.69 1.89 10.30
CA ALA A 114 -13.46 1.11 10.18
C ALA A 114 -13.78 -0.30 9.70
N ARG A 115 -13.27 -0.65 8.52
CA ARG A 115 -13.57 -1.91 7.82
C ARG A 115 -12.35 -2.79 7.71
N ALA A 116 -12.59 -4.09 7.77
CA ALA A 116 -11.59 -5.12 7.51
C ALA A 116 -12.13 -6.15 6.53
N ASN A 117 -11.27 -6.61 5.63
CA ASN A 117 -11.55 -7.68 4.69
C ASN A 117 -10.30 -8.53 4.54
N PRO A 118 -9.88 -9.24 5.60
CA PRO A 118 -8.71 -10.10 5.54
C PRO A 118 -8.98 -11.32 4.64
N ASP A 119 -7.93 -11.90 4.09
CA ASP A 119 -8.04 -13.06 3.21
C ASP A 119 -8.39 -14.33 4.01
N GLY A 120 -7.97 -14.38 5.28
CA GLY A 120 -8.32 -15.45 6.20
C GLY A 120 -8.25 -15.05 7.67
N LEU A 121 -8.87 -15.88 8.49
CA LEU A 121 -8.70 -15.89 9.95
C LEU A 121 -8.16 -17.24 10.36
N TYR A 122 -7.42 -17.29 11.47
CA TYR A 122 -7.04 -18.56 12.08
C TYR A 122 -7.37 -18.57 13.57
N ARG A 123 -7.52 -19.78 14.11
CA ARG A 123 -7.68 -20.00 15.54
C ARG A 123 -6.66 -21.02 16.02
N THR A 124 -5.95 -20.69 17.09
CA THR A 124 -5.01 -21.60 17.75
C THR A 124 -5.75 -22.66 18.58
N ALA A 125 -5.04 -23.70 19.01
CA ALA A 125 -5.59 -24.74 19.90
C ALA A 125 -6.10 -24.17 21.24
N ASP A 126 -5.51 -23.07 21.72
CA ASP A 126 -5.92 -22.37 22.96
C ASP A 126 -7.11 -21.44 22.73
N GLY A 127 -7.63 -21.35 21.48
CA GLY A 127 -8.79 -20.55 21.12
C GLY A 127 -8.50 -19.09 20.76
N GLU A 128 -7.23 -18.70 20.70
CA GLU A 128 -6.82 -17.35 20.27
C GLU A 128 -7.02 -17.15 18.78
N TRP A 129 -7.56 -15.98 18.40
CA TRP A 129 -7.76 -15.63 17.00
C TRP A 129 -6.59 -14.84 16.44
N GLY A 130 -6.28 -15.12 15.17
CA GLY A 130 -5.32 -14.38 14.38
C GLY A 130 -5.82 -14.11 12.96
N ILE A 131 -5.12 -13.23 12.26
CA ILE A 131 -5.41 -12.83 10.89
C ILE A 131 -4.39 -13.47 9.95
N VAL A 132 -4.85 -13.93 8.79
CA VAL A 132 -4.00 -14.27 7.64
C VAL A 132 -4.27 -13.28 6.53
N GLU A 133 -3.22 -12.63 6.07
CA GLU A 133 -3.24 -11.78 4.88
C GLU A 133 -2.36 -12.40 3.80
N ILE A 134 -2.87 -12.47 2.58
CA ILE A 134 -2.18 -13.09 1.45
C ILE A 134 -1.65 -12.00 0.50
N LYS A 135 -0.41 -12.17 0.06
CA LYS A 135 0.16 -11.24 -0.94
C LYS A 135 0.85 -11.97 -2.07
N PHE A 136 0.66 -11.43 -3.27
CA PHE A 136 1.43 -11.80 -4.44
C PHE A 136 2.32 -10.64 -4.87
N SER A 137 3.63 -10.88 -5.01
CA SER A 137 4.61 -9.91 -5.50
C SER A 137 5.54 -10.54 -6.53
N ARG A 138 5.96 -9.76 -7.53
CA ARG A 138 7.01 -10.18 -8.47
C ARG A 138 8.40 -10.10 -7.87
N GLU A 139 8.57 -9.30 -6.83
CA GLU A 139 9.85 -9.04 -6.18
C GLU A 139 9.91 -9.78 -4.85
N TYR A 140 11.09 -10.32 -4.55
CA TYR A 140 11.37 -10.92 -3.25
C TYR A 140 11.41 -9.84 -2.17
N TRP A 141 10.87 -10.16 -0.99
CA TRP A 141 10.89 -9.25 0.16
C TRP A 141 11.87 -9.74 1.22
N TYR A 142 12.74 -8.85 1.65
CA TYR A 142 13.58 -9.09 2.82
C TYR A 142 12.84 -8.74 4.12
N GLN A 143 11.85 -7.88 4.03
CA GLN A 143 10.95 -7.47 5.11
C GLN A 143 9.61 -7.11 4.51
N VAL A 144 8.56 -7.15 5.31
CA VAL A 144 7.21 -6.75 4.88
C VAL A 144 7.21 -5.27 4.51
N PRO A 145 6.74 -4.90 3.29
CA PRO A 145 6.56 -3.50 2.92
C PRO A 145 5.62 -2.77 3.89
N GLU A 146 5.96 -1.53 4.25
CA GLU A 146 5.23 -0.74 5.25
C GLU A 146 3.74 -0.61 4.95
N HIS A 147 3.36 -0.47 3.68
CA HIS A 147 1.96 -0.35 3.29
C HIS A 147 1.15 -1.64 3.52
N TYR A 148 1.75 -2.82 3.43
CA TYR A 148 1.10 -4.09 3.77
C TYR A 148 1.06 -4.31 5.28
N ARG A 149 2.13 -3.93 6.01
CA ARG A 149 2.13 -3.94 7.47
C ARG A 149 1.01 -3.03 8.01
N ALA A 150 0.85 -1.83 7.48
CA ALA A 150 -0.22 -0.90 7.86
C ALA A 150 -1.61 -1.51 7.63
N GLN A 151 -1.82 -2.21 6.50
CA GLN A 151 -3.06 -2.92 6.20
C GLN A 151 -3.40 -3.97 7.26
N VAL A 152 -2.42 -4.81 7.62
CA VAL A 152 -2.62 -5.88 8.61
C VAL A 152 -2.85 -5.30 10.00
N LEU A 153 -2.08 -4.30 10.42
CA LEU A 153 -2.30 -3.60 11.70
C LEU A 153 -3.69 -2.96 11.79
N TRP A 154 -4.20 -2.43 10.68
CA TRP A 154 -5.56 -1.92 10.61
C TRP A 154 -6.60 -3.02 10.84
N TYR A 155 -6.43 -4.19 10.23
CA TYR A 155 -7.31 -5.33 10.47
C TYR A 155 -7.25 -5.78 11.93
N MET A 156 -6.05 -5.89 12.49
CA MET A 156 -5.86 -6.22 13.90
C MET A 156 -6.62 -5.25 14.81
N ARG A 157 -6.59 -3.95 14.49
CA ARG A 157 -7.36 -2.92 15.22
C ARG A 157 -8.87 -3.13 15.08
N VAL A 158 -9.37 -3.36 13.88
CA VAL A 158 -10.80 -3.55 13.62
C VAL A 158 -11.35 -4.72 14.44
N PHE A 159 -10.61 -5.81 14.53
CA PHE A 159 -11.00 -7.00 15.27
C PHE A 159 -10.65 -6.97 16.77
N GLY A 160 -9.67 -6.19 17.19
CA GLY A 160 -9.05 -6.30 18.52
C GLY A 160 -8.10 -7.50 18.62
N ILE A 161 -7.64 -8.07 17.51
CA ILE A 161 -6.68 -9.18 17.43
C ILE A 161 -5.25 -8.64 17.58
N LYS A 162 -4.37 -9.40 18.26
CA LYS A 162 -2.99 -8.98 18.55
C LYS A 162 -1.92 -9.76 17.77
N GLN A 163 -2.32 -10.70 16.95
CA GLN A 163 -1.42 -11.54 16.16
C GLN A 163 -1.94 -11.69 14.73
N ALA A 164 -1.04 -11.66 13.78
CA ALA A 164 -1.36 -11.87 12.38
C ALA A 164 -0.17 -12.48 11.65
N LYS A 165 -0.45 -13.22 10.59
CA LYS A 165 0.54 -13.74 9.65
C LYS A 165 0.27 -13.15 8.27
N LEU A 166 1.34 -12.74 7.61
CA LEU A 166 1.29 -12.35 6.22
C LEU A 166 2.00 -13.44 5.41
N ALA A 167 1.23 -14.16 4.59
CA ALA A 167 1.74 -15.19 3.70
C ALA A 167 1.89 -14.62 2.28
N ALA A 168 3.08 -14.68 1.73
CA ALA A 168 3.41 -14.05 0.46
C ALA A 168 4.06 -15.02 -0.53
N LEU A 169 3.56 -15.04 -1.76
CA LEU A 169 4.31 -15.54 -2.90
C LEU A 169 5.06 -14.35 -3.52
N ALA A 170 6.35 -14.21 -3.13
CA ALA A 170 7.20 -13.08 -3.53
C ALA A 170 8.31 -13.56 -4.48
N GLY A 171 8.27 -13.10 -5.72
CA GLY A 171 9.06 -13.67 -6.80
C GLY A 171 8.59 -15.09 -7.12
N SER A 172 9.41 -16.09 -6.81
CA SER A 172 9.08 -17.52 -6.91
C SER A 172 9.18 -18.23 -5.56
N THR A 173 9.20 -17.49 -4.46
CA THR A 173 9.43 -18.00 -3.11
C THR A 173 8.21 -17.73 -2.25
N TYR A 174 7.70 -18.78 -1.60
CA TYR A 174 6.71 -18.65 -0.54
C TYR A 174 7.41 -18.20 0.74
N GLN A 175 6.84 -17.20 1.41
CA GLN A 175 7.38 -16.61 2.63
C GLN A 175 6.25 -16.29 3.59
N GLU A 176 6.51 -16.45 4.87
CA GLU A 176 5.60 -16.03 5.93
C GLU A 176 6.28 -15.03 6.85
N TYR A 177 5.50 -14.08 7.33
CA TYR A 177 5.94 -13.05 8.24
C TYR A 177 4.93 -12.94 9.39
N ASP A 178 5.43 -12.98 10.62
CA ASP A 178 4.64 -12.64 11.78
C ASP A 178 4.51 -11.12 11.90
N ILE A 179 3.29 -10.63 12.04
CA ILE A 179 2.99 -9.24 12.28
C ILE A 179 2.52 -9.09 13.72
N GLU A 180 3.40 -8.55 14.53
CA GLU A 180 3.09 -8.24 15.92
C GLU A 180 2.37 -6.91 16.02
N TRP A 181 1.44 -6.84 16.97
CA TRP A 181 0.74 -5.61 17.30
C TRP A 181 1.69 -4.59 17.89
N ASP A 182 1.59 -3.38 17.40
CA ASP A 182 2.27 -2.20 17.95
C ASP A 182 1.25 -1.12 18.27
N ASP A 183 1.15 -0.73 19.54
CA ASP A 183 0.17 0.25 20.02
C ASP A 183 0.41 1.63 19.40
N PHE A 184 1.66 2.03 19.23
CA PHE A 184 2.00 3.34 18.67
C PHE A 184 1.70 3.41 17.17
N GLU A 185 2.13 2.40 16.40
CA GLU A 185 1.83 2.31 14.97
C GLU A 185 0.31 2.26 14.75
N SER A 186 -0.40 1.41 15.46
CA SER A 186 -1.85 1.28 15.36
C SER A 186 -2.58 2.59 15.69
N GLN A 187 -2.15 3.31 16.74
CA GLN A 187 -2.74 4.59 17.10
C GLN A 187 -2.43 5.67 16.04
N THR A 188 -1.23 5.68 15.49
CA THR A 188 -0.82 6.59 14.41
C THR A 188 -1.70 6.39 13.16
N LEU A 189 -1.97 5.14 12.78
CA LEU A 189 -2.87 4.81 11.67
C LEU A 189 -4.30 5.27 11.96
N TYR A 190 -4.78 5.04 13.16
CA TYR A 190 -6.13 5.46 13.57
C TYR A 190 -6.30 6.97 13.55
N ASP A 191 -5.34 7.72 14.09
CA ASP A 191 -5.35 9.18 14.09
C ASP A 191 -5.29 9.73 12.65
N SER A 192 -4.54 9.07 11.76
CA SER A 192 -4.50 9.41 10.34
C SER A 192 -5.86 9.17 9.66
N ALA A 193 -6.53 8.06 10.01
CA ALA A 193 -7.86 7.75 9.53
C ALA A 193 -8.89 8.78 10.01
N LEU A 194 -8.84 9.20 11.27
CA LEU A 194 -9.75 10.23 11.81
C LEU A 194 -9.55 11.59 11.10
N ARG A 195 -8.30 12.03 10.93
CA ARG A 195 -8.00 13.26 10.18
C ARG A 195 -8.49 13.20 8.73
N PHE A 196 -8.24 12.07 8.07
CA PHE A 196 -8.68 11.88 6.69
C PHE A 196 -10.22 11.91 6.58
N ARG A 197 -10.93 11.27 7.50
CA ARG A 197 -12.39 11.31 7.55
C ARG A 197 -12.91 12.74 7.71
N ALA A 198 -12.30 13.53 8.58
CA ALA A 198 -12.67 14.93 8.72
C ALA A 198 -12.55 15.70 7.39
N HIS A 199 -11.49 15.48 6.62
CA HIS A 199 -11.34 16.04 5.28
C HIS A 199 -12.42 15.57 4.30
N VAL A 200 -12.81 14.29 4.36
CA VAL A 200 -13.89 13.77 3.49
C VAL A 200 -15.25 14.36 3.88
N GLU A 201 -15.56 14.44 5.19
CA GLU A 201 -16.83 14.95 5.70
C GLU A 201 -17.00 16.46 5.49
N SER A 202 -15.92 17.24 5.64
CA SER A 202 -15.92 18.68 5.39
C SER A 202 -15.78 19.06 3.93
N MET A 203 -15.46 18.11 3.04
CA MET A 203 -15.07 18.36 1.64
C MET A 203 -13.83 19.24 1.51
N GLU A 204 -13.07 19.43 2.58
CA GLU A 204 -11.81 20.16 2.57
C GLU A 204 -10.67 19.24 2.13
N GLN A 205 -9.95 19.66 1.12
CA GLN A 205 -8.85 18.86 0.58
C GLN A 205 -7.69 18.72 1.58
N PRO A 206 -7.06 17.54 1.69
CA PRO A 206 -5.80 17.37 2.40
C PRO A 206 -4.68 18.23 1.76
N LYS A 207 -3.64 18.48 2.52
CA LYS A 207 -2.45 19.14 1.97
C LYS A 207 -1.86 18.34 0.82
N TRP A 208 -1.42 19.05 -0.21
CA TRP A 208 -0.68 18.42 -1.29
C TRP A 208 0.67 17.91 -0.80
N ASP A 209 1.03 16.74 -1.27
CA ASP A 209 2.36 16.17 -1.10
C ASP A 209 3.15 16.28 -2.41
N GLY A 210 4.41 15.87 -2.38
CA GLY A 210 5.28 15.85 -3.56
C GLY A 210 5.13 14.61 -4.44
N SER A 211 4.07 13.81 -4.30
CA SER A 211 3.90 12.58 -5.06
C SER A 211 3.42 12.85 -6.49
N ALA A 212 3.86 12.00 -7.42
CA ALA A 212 3.37 12.03 -8.80
C ALA A 212 1.85 11.78 -8.85
N ASN A 213 1.31 10.94 -7.97
CA ASN A 213 -0.11 10.64 -7.88
C ASN A 213 -0.95 11.89 -7.56
N THR A 214 -0.48 12.74 -6.64
CA THR A 214 -1.15 14.00 -6.33
C THR A 214 -1.18 14.92 -7.55
N LEU A 215 -0.06 15.05 -8.27
CA LEU A 215 -0.01 15.88 -9.49
C LEU A 215 -0.96 15.33 -10.58
N GLU A 216 -0.97 14.01 -10.80
CA GLU A 216 -1.89 13.38 -11.76
C GLU A 216 -3.35 13.59 -11.37
N THR A 217 -3.66 13.50 -10.08
CA THR A 217 -5.01 13.75 -9.55
C THR A 217 -5.44 15.19 -9.79
N VAL A 218 -4.59 16.18 -9.50
CA VAL A 218 -4.88 17.60 -9.76
C VAL A 218 -5.14 17.83 -11.25
N ARG A 219 -4.36 17.20 -12.14
CA ARG A 219 -4.61 17.26 -13.58
C ARG A 219 -5.95 16.64 -13.97
N ALA A 220 -6.30 15.50 -13.38
CA ALA A 220 -7.58 14.84 -13.63
C ALA A 220 -8.79 15.65 -13.14
N MET A 221 -8.62 16.45 -12.09
CA MET A 221 -9.64 17.39 -11.59
C MET A 221 -9.79 18.63 -12.49
N ASN A 222 -8.79 18.93 -13.33
CA ASN A 222 -8.77 20.07 -14.25
C ASN A 222 -8.51 19.59 -15.69
N PRO A 223 -9.43 18.83 -16.29
CA PRO A 223 -9.19 18.19 -17.59
C PRO A 223 -9.31 19.12 -18.79
N ASN A 224 -9.96 20.25 -18.61
CA ASN A 224 -10.23 21.19 -19.70
C ASN A 224 -9.15 22.28 -19.75
N ILE A 225 -8.69 22.59 -20.96
CA ILE A 225 -7.81 23.71 -21.23
C ILE A 225 -8.64 24.73 -22.00
N GLU A 226 -8.76 25.92 -21.45
CA GLU A 226 -9.49 27.03 -22.04
C GLU A 226 -8.52 28.11 -22.49
N ASP A 227 -8.87 28.82 -23.57
CA ASP A 227 -8.10 29.99 -23.99
C ASP A 227 -8.23 31.10 -22.95
N GLY A 228 -7.09 31.63 -22.50
CA GLY A 228 -7.04 32.70 -21.51
C GLY A 228 -5.68 32.75 -20.81
N GLU A 229 -5.53 33.76 -20.00
CA GLU A 229 -4.34 33.99 -19.19
C GLU A 229 -4.75 34.14 -17.72
N VAL A 230 -3.93 33.63 -16.82
CA VAL A 230 -4.07 33.83 -15.38
C VAL A 230 -2.74 34.27 -14.82
N ASP A 231 -2.73 35.27 -13.97
CA ASP A 231 -1.54 35.66 -13.25
C ASP A 231 -1.29 34.68 -12.11
N LEU A 232 -0.10 34.09 -12.11
CA LEU A 232 0.33 33.14 -11.06
C LEU A 232 1.12 33.84 -9.93
N ASP A 233 1.36 35.11 -10.04
CA ASP A 233 2.04 35.94 -9.04
C ASP A 233 3.30 35.26 -8.45
N GLU A 234 3.43 35.28 -7.14
CA GLU A 234 4.55 34.69 -6.41
C GLU A 234 4.66 33.16 -6.62
N LEU A 235 3.56 32.47 -6.88
CA LEU A 235 3.55 31.02 -7.14
C LEU A 235 4.35 30.70 -8.41
N GLY A 236 4.12 31.48 -9.48
CA GLY A 236 4.86 31.34 -10.74
C GLY A 236 6.35 31.59 -10.56
N VAL A 237 6.71 32.64 -9.83
CA VAL A 237 8.10 32.96 -9.51
C VAL A 237 8.75 31.83 -8.71
N HIS A 238 8.06 31.32 -7.69
CA HIS A 238 8.56 30.21 -6.88
C HIS A 238 8.78 28.92 -7.72
N TYR A 239 7.84 28.62 -8.61
CA TYR A 239 7.95 27.46 -9.51
C TYR A 239 9.21 27.58 -10.41
N PHE A 240 9.43 28.73 -11.07
CA PHE A 240 10.60 28.92 -11.94
C PHE A 240 11.93 28.88 -11.16
N ASN A 241 11.97 29.41 -9.94
CA ASN A 241 13.13 29.30 -9.09
C ASN A 241 13.48 27.85 -8.77
N LYS A 242 12.46 27.03 -8.41
CA LYS A 242 12.65 25.59 -8.15
C LYS A 242 13.05 24.82 -9.40
N LEU A 243 12.51 25.19 -10.56
CA LEU A 243 12.91 24.60 -11.84
C LEU A 243 14.38 24.85 -12.14
N GLY A 244 14.86 26.09 -11.92
CA GLY A 244 16.27 26.46 -12.10
C GLY A 244 17.21 25.72 -11.13
N GLU A 245 16.81 25.55 -9.86
CA GLU A 245 17.54 24.72 -8.89
C GLU A 245 17.61 23.25 -9.36
N TYR A 246 16.52 22.71 -9.82
CA TYR A 246 16.45 21.32 -10.34
C TYR A 246 17.38 21.13 -11.56
N GLU A 247 17.32 22.03 -12.55
CA GLU A 247 18.17 21.97 -13.74
C GLU A 247 19.65 22.05 -13.39
N THR A 248 20.01 22.89 -12.40
CA THR A 248 21.37 23.01 -11.90
C THR A 248 21.84 21.72 -11.26
N THR A 249 21.02 21.16 -10.36
CA THR A 249 21.31 19.90 -9.67
C THR A 249 21.41 18.73 -10.66
N GLU A 250 20.60 18.71 -11.71
CA GLU A 250 20.65 17.67 -12.75
C GLU A 250 21.97 17.72 -13.55
N LYS A 251 22.45 18.93 -13.88
CA LYS A 251 23.76 19.13 -14.54
C LYS A 251 24.89 18.68 -13.64
N GLU A 252 24.91 19.08 -12.37
CA GLU A 252 25.90 18.66 -11.39
C GLU A 252 25.92 17.15 -11.19
N LEU A 253 24.74 16.52 -11.09
CA LEU A 253 24.61 15.07 -10.98
C LEU A 253 25.15 14.38 -12.23
N THR A 254 24.91 14.95 -13.42
CA THR A 254 25.42 14.40 -14.69
C THR A 254 26.94 14.48 -14.76
N GLU A 255 27.54 15.58 -14.32
CA GLU A 255 28.99 15.69 -14.19
C GLU A 255 29.57 14.68 -13.22
N LEU A 256 28.95 14.53 -12.03
CA LEU A 256 29.35 13.53 -11.04
C LEU A 256 29.23 12.11 -11.59
N LYS A 257 28.18 11.78 -12.33
CA LYS A 257 28.05 10.47 -12.99
C LYS A 257 29.21 10.23 -13.95
N SER A 258 29.61 11.23 -14.73
CA SER A 258 30.76 11.13 -15.64
C SER A 258 32.08 10.86 -14.92
N ARG A 259 32.32 11.59 -13.82
CA ARG A 259 33.50 11.36 -12.96
C ARG A 259 33.52 9.97 -12.34
N VAL A 260 32.35 9.48 -11.87
CA VAL A 260 32.21 8.13 -11.30
C VAL A 260 32.50 7.06 -12.35
N VAL A 261 31.92 7.18 -13.58
CA VAL A 261 32.20 6.23 -14.67
C VAL A 261 33.70 6.19 -14.98
N GLN A 262 34.37 7.36 -15.08
CA GLN A 262 35.79 7.43 -15.30
C GLN A 262 36.60 6.79 -14.16
N ALA A 263 36.27 7.10 -12.92
CA ALA A 263 36.97 6.56 -11.74
C ALA A 263 36.76 5.04 -11.57
N MET A 264 35.70 4.48 -12.11
CA MET A 264 35.46 3.04 -12.07
C MET A 264 36.38 2.25 -13.02
N GLU A 265 37.04 2.89 -13.99
CA GLU A 265 38.02 2.26 -14.91
C GLU A 265 37.53 0.93 -15.53
N GLY A 266 36.27 0.87 -15.90
CA GLY A 266 35.62 -0.33 -16.41
C GLY A 266 35.32 -1.42 -15.37
N LYS A 267 35.55 -1.16 -14.08
CA LYS A 267 35.18 -2.10 -13.00
C LYS A 267 33.67 -2.17 -12.85
N LYS A 268 33.18 -3.38 -12.55
CA LYS A 268 31.73 -3.62 -12.40
C LYS A 268 31.14 -2.98 -11.12
N ARG A 269 31.94 -2.80 -10.07
CA ARG A 269 31.50 -2.32 -8.75
C ARG A 269 32.42 -1.24 -8.21
N GLY A 270 31.82 -0.15 -7.75
CA GLY A 270 32.46 0.88 -6.95
C GLY A 270 31.87 0.88 -5.55
N LEU A 271 32.73 0.77 -4.54
CA LEU A 271 32.33 0.77 -3.14
C LEU A 271 32.31 2.22 -2.60
N VAL A 272 31.30 2.52 -1.80
CA VAL A 272 31.10 3.81 -1.16
C VAL A 272 30.89 3.58 0.33
N TYR A 273 31.24 4.55 1.16
CA TYR A 273 31.06 4.48 2.61
C TYR A 273 29.58 4.18 2.96
N GLY A 274 29.36 3.36 4.00
CA GLY A 274 28.04 3.08 4.56
C GLY A 274 27.23 2.10 3.71
N ASP A 275 27.83 1.02 3.20
CA ASP A 275 27.19 -0.06 2.43
C ASP A 275 26.53 0.38 1.12
N HIS A 276 26.75 1.61 0.68
CA HIS A 276 26.33 2.05 -0.64
C HIS A 276 27.25 1.48 -1.73
N MET A 277 26.67 1.03 -2.82
CA MET A 277 27.41 0.48 -3.94
C MET A 277 26.93 1.12 -5.25
N ILE A 278 27.90 1.46 -6.10
CA ILE A 278 27.64 1.86 -7.46
C ILE A 278 28.06 0.69 -8.38
N SER A 279 27.17 0.24 -9.24
CA SER A 279 27.48 -0.79 -10.22
C SER A 279 27.37 -0.26 -11.65
N MET A 280 28.26 -0.70 -12.53
CA MET A 280 28.11 -0.51 -13.97
C MET A 280 27.35 -1.69 -14.56
N ARG A 281 26.27 -1.40 -15.27
CA ARG A 281 25.40 -2.38 -15.91
C ARG A 281 25.24 -2.03 -17.39
N ALA A 282 25.04 -3.04 -18.23
CA ALA A 282 24.67 -2.86 -19.63
C ALA A 282 23.35 -3.57 -19.90
N ARG A 283 22.53 -3.01 -20.79
CA ARG A 283 21.32 -3.68 -21.31
C ARG A 283 21.67 -4.24 -22.68
N GLY A 284 21.89 -5.56 -22.75
CA GLY A 284 22.33 -6.22 -23.98
C GLY A 284 23.68 -5.68 -24.48
N ALA A 285 23.77 -5.33 -25.76
CA ALA A 285 24.95 -4.73 -26.38
C ALA A 285 25.03 -3.19 -26.23
N GLY A 286 24.18 -2.58 -25.40
CA GLY A 286 24.15 -1.14 -25.18
C GLY A 286 25.32 -0.63 -24.34
N MET A 287 25.51 0.70 -24.36
CA MET A 287 26.55 1.34 -23.53
C MET A 287 26.26 1.13 -22.04
N PRO A 288 27.32 0.91 -21.22
CA PRO A 288 27.16 0.76 -19.79
C PRO A 288 26.58 2.03 -19.14
N TYR A 289 25.73 1.83 -18.14
CA TYR A 289 25.17 2.89 -17.32
C TYR A 289 25.40 2.63 -15.83
N ILE A 290 25.37 3.68 -15.04
CA ILE A 290 25.51 3.58 -13.60
C ILE A 290 24.17 3.16 -12.99
N HIS A 291 24.24 2.16 -12.11
CA HIS A 291 23.16 1.79 -11.20
C HIS A 291 23.68 1.92 -9.76
N HIS A 292 22.92 2.60 -8.91
CA HIS A 292 23.25 2.75 -7.50
C HIS A 292 22.33 1.88 -6.65
N GLU A 293 22.94 1.18 -5.71
CA GLU A 293 22.24 0.41 -4.69
C GLU A 293 22.42 1.15 -3.37
N LYS A 294 21.32 1.51 -2.73
CA LYS A 294 21.37 2.04 -1.36
C LYS A 294 21.69 0.89 -0.43
N GLY A 295 22.57 1.13 0.54
CA GLY A 295 22.85 0.16 1.59
C GLY A 295 21.56 -0.26 2.29
N LYS A 296 21.52 -1.49 2.75
CA LYS A 296 20.45 -1.94 3.62
C LYS A 296 20.52 -1.14 4.91
N LYS A 297 19.46 -0.40 5.21
CA LYS A 297 19.27 0.13 6.58
C LYS A 297 18.90 -1.00 7.50
#